data_df3052d209e37bae824f3aaccae1f0f6
#
_entry.id   df3052d209e37bae824f3aaccae1f0f6
#
_cell.length_a   1.000
_cell.length_b   1.000
_cell.length_c   1.000
_cell.angle_alpha   90.00
_cell.angle_beta   90.00
_cell.angle_gamma   90.00
#
_symmetry.space_group_name_H-M   'P 1'
#
loop_
_entity.id
_entity.type
_entity.pdbx_description
1 polymer ?
#
loop_
_entity_poly.entity_id
_entity_poly.type
_entity_poly.pdbx_seq_one_letter_code
_entity_poly.pdbx_strand_id
1 'polypeptide(L)'
;DVIGTPDEELGGGKVLLQRAGAFDDFDFAAMVHMNGTDVAEVRFSAIDGMQFIFHGAPAHAAACPEKGRNALNATRLLFDSTDMMRQHVIKDAIISGYIAEGGKASNIVPDLAQANFVTRAPRRDQLDDITAWVKDCARAAAMATRTEVEILPDGVDYDGFQPVKSEIELLEECFAAIGRPLPEDAGALNGGSSDIGNV
;
A
#
# COMPACT_ATOMS: atom_id res chain seq x y z
N ASP A 1 27.67 0.05 13.79
CA ASP A 1 26.66 -0.41 14.76
C ASP A 1 25.70 -1.41 14.08
N VAL A 2 25.00 -2.20 14.88
CA VAL A 2 23.96 -3.11 14.40
C VAL A 2 22.66 -2.75 15.10
N ILE A 3 21.64 -2.45 14.30
CA ILE A 3 20.31 -2.09 14.80
C ILE A 3 19.34 -3.23 14.50
N GLY A 4 18.67 -3.76 15.53
CA GLY A 4 17.59 -4.73 15.37
C GLY A 4 16.32 -4.03 14.88
N THR A 5 15.77 -4.50 13.75
CA THR A 5 14.59 -3.90 13.11
C THR A 5 13.47 -4.94 12.95
N PRO A 6 12.73 -5.23 14.04
CA PRO A 6 11.65 -6.22 14.00
C PRO A 6 10.42 -5.72 13.23
N ASP A 7 9.53 -6.67 12.90
CA ASP A 7 8.18 -6.41 12.39
C ASP A 7 8.13 -5.66 11.04
N GLU A 8 8.98 -6.05 10.09
CA GLU A 8 8.97 -5.49 8.73
C GLU A 8 7.69 -5.83 7.98
N GLU A 9 7.17 -7.05 8.17
CA GLU A 9 6.06 -7.60 7.37
C GLU A 9 4.68 -6.93 7.66
N LEU A 10 4.47 -6.42 8.87
CA LEU A 10 3.16 -5.90 9.28
C LEU A 10 3.22 -4.55 9.98
N GLY A 11 4.20 -4.32 10.83
CA GLY A 11 4.23 -3.17 11.72
C GLY A 11 5.18 -2.05 11.31
N GLY A 12 6.01 -2.25 10.28
CA GLY A 12 6.95 -1.23 9.81
C GLY A 12 7.94 -0.78 10.88
N GLY A 13 8.64 -1.74 11.50
CA GLY A 13 9.52 -1.46 12.63
C GLY A 13 10.58 -0.41 12.33
N LYS A 14 11.13 -0.36 11.08
CA LYS A 14 12.07 0.68 10.67
C LYS A 14 11.43 2.06 10.59
N VAL A 15 10.18 2.16 10.16
CA VAL A 15 9.44 3.44 10.16
C VAL A 15 9.31 4.00 11.58
N LEU A 16 8.99 3.13 12.55
CA LEU A 16 8.86 3.55 13.95
C LEU A 16 10.22 3.94 14.55
N LEU A 17 11.27 3.20 14.23
CA LEU A 17 12.64 3.50 14.68
C LEU A 17 13.14 4.81 14.06
N GLN A 18 12.90 5.03 12.77
CA GLN A 18 13.25 6.27 12.07
C GLN A 18 12.54 7.48 12.71
N ARG A 19 11.25 7.37 12.97
CA ARG A 19 10.48 8.43 13.66
C ARG A 19 10.97 8.69 15.09
N ALA A 20 11.58 7.69 15.73
CA ALA A 20 12.21 7.83 17.05
C ALA A 20 13.66 8.35 17.00
N GLY A 21 14.20 8.66 15.82
CA GLY A 21 15.57 9.16 15.64
C GLY A 21 16.66 8.10 15.72
N ALA A 22 16.31 6.83 15.59
CA ALA A 22 17.30 5.73 15.76
C ALA A 22 18.39 5.72 14.67
N PHE A 23 18.15 6.42 13.55
CA PHE A 23 19.08 6.48 12.42
C PHE A 23 19.73 7.86 12.24
N ASP A 24 19.41 8.87 13.06
CA ASP A 24 19.84 10.28 12.88
C ASP A 24 21.37 10.48 12.99
N ASP A 25 22.07 9.61 13.70
CA ASP A 25 23.51 9.70 13.91
C ASP A 25 24.35 8.92 12.88
N PHE A 26 23.72 8.35 11.84
CA PHE A 26 24.38 7.53 10.83
C PHE A 26 24.36 8.22 9.46
N ASP A 27 25.51 8.22 8.76
CA ASP A 27 25.64 8.71 7.39
C ASP A 27 25.14 7.68 6.36
N PHE A 28 25.01 6.42 6.77
CA PHE A 28 24.69 5.30 5.89
C PHE A 28 24.04 4.16 6.65
N ALA A 29 23.00 3.57 6.07
CA ALA A 29 22.38 2.35 6.57
C ALA A 29 22.29 1.32 5.44
N ALA A 30 22.61 0.07 5.73
CA ALA A 30 22.49 -1.05 4.79
C ALA A 30 21.80 -2.23 5.44
N MET A 31 21.06 -2.98 4.64
CA MET A 31 20.43 -4.21 5.09
C MET A 31 20.61 -5.29 4.02
N VAL A 32 20.70 -6.56 4.47
CA VAL A 32 20.70 -7.73 3.60
C VAL A 32 19.31 -8.33 3.57
N HIS A 33 18.78 -8.54 2.38
CA HIS A 33 17.49 -9.21 2.15
C HIS A 33 17.69 -10.48 1.34
N MET A 34 17.02 -11.57 1.73
CA MET A 34 17.08 -12.85 1.02
C MET A 34 16.45 -12.74 -0.38
N ASN A 35 17.15 -13.28 -1.37
CA ASN A 35 16.65 -13.37 -2.75
C ASN A 35 17.25 -14.61 -3.46
N GLY A 36 16.74 -14.93 -4.64
CA GLY A 36 17.24 -16.03 -5.46
C GLY A 36 18.59 -15.79 -6.12
N THR A 37 19.03 -14.53 -6.21
CA THR A 37 20.33 -14.11 -6.78
C THR A 37 20.92 -12.97 -5.96
N ASP A 38 22.25 -12.82 -6.01
CA ASP A 38 22.94 -11.67 -5.43
C ASP A 38 22.76 -10.45 -6.36
N VAL A 39 22.26 -9.36 -5.83
CA VAL A 39 22.08 -8.07 -6.50
C VAL A 39 22.45 -6.93 -5.56
N ALA A 40 23.07 -5.87 -6.07
CA ALA A 40 23.35 -4.66 -5.30
C ALA A 40 22.25 -3.60 -5.48
N GLU A 41 21.66 -3.51 -6.67
CA GLU A 41 20.60 -2.54 -6.95
C GLU A 41 19.22 -3.14 -6.70
N VAL A 42 18.53 -2.63 -5.68
CA VAL A 42 17.16 -3.02 -5.33
C VAL A 42 16.29 -1.78 -5.30
N ARG A 43 15.06 -1.88 -5.83
CA ARG A 43 14.07 -0.80 -5.81
C ARG A 43 12.76 -1.33 -5.25
N PHE A 44 12.24 -0.64 -4.25
CA PHE A 44 10.94 -0.92 -3.66
C PHE A 44 9.96 0.21 -3.94
N SER A 45 8.70 -0.16 -4.15
CA SER A 45 7.62 0.81 -4.30
C SER A 45 7.16 1.35 -2.95
N ALA A 46 6.77 2.60 -2.92
CA ALA A 46 5.95 3.12 -1.83
C ALA A 46 4.61 2.38 -1.79
N ILE A 47 4.03 2.22 -0.60
CA ILE A 47 2.77 1.52 -0.36
C ILE A 47 1.93 2.24 0.68
N ASP A 48 0.61 2.33 0.44
CA ASP A 48 -0.40 2.72 1.41
C ASP A 48 -1.47 1.66 1.52
N GLY A 49 -1.85 1.33 2.75
CA GLY A 49 -3.00 0.48 3.07
C GLY A 49 -4.18 1.29 3.57
N MET A 50 -5.40 0.94 3.13
CA MET A 50 -6.62 1.66 3.50
C MET A 50 -7.78 0.71 3.72
N GLN A 51 -8.55 0.99 4.77
CA GLN A 51 -9.86 0.39 5.00
C GLN A 51 -10.95 1.42 4.73
N PHE A 52 -11.93 1.04 3.94
CA PHE A 52 -13.13 1.83 3.66
C PHE A 52 -14.34 1.14 4.28
N ILE A 53 -14.91 1.73 5.32
CA ILE A 53 -16.07 1.19 6.04
C ILE A 53 -17.28 2.06 5.67
N PHE A 54 -18.21 1.48 4.94
CA PHE A 54 -19.44 2.14 4.54
C PHE A 54 -20.56 1.83 5.51
N HIS A 55 -21.17 2.88 6.04
CA HIS A 55 -22.31 2.83 6.95
C HIS A 55 -23.59 3.24 6.20
N GLY A 56 -24.53 2.32 6.11
CA GLY A 56 -25.80 2.50 5.46
C GLY A 56 -26.98 2.43 6.46
N ALA A 57 -28.15 2.02 5.96
CA ALA A 57 -29.31 1.79 6.78
C ALA A 57 -29.99 0.47 6.37
N PRO A 58 -30.29 -0.44 7.33
CA PRO A 58 -30.94 -1.69 7.01
C PRO A 58 -32.42 -1.49 6.67
N ALA A 59 -32.94 -2.32 5.80
CA ALA A 59 -34.37 -2.39 5.51
C ALA A 59 -34.73 -3.80 4.98
N HIS A 60 -35.98 -4.18 5.12
CA HIS A 60 -36.47 -5.39 4.47
C HIS A 60 -36.57 -5.15 2.96
N ALA A 61 -35.78 -5.90 2.18
CA ALA A 61 -35.58 -5.65 0.75
C ALA A 61 -36.88 -5.71 -0.09
N ALA A 62 -37.90 -6.47 0.33
CA ALA A 62 -39.16 -6.59 -0.37
C ALA A 62 -40.30 -5.73 0.22
N ALA A 63 -40.24 -5.39 1.53
CA ALA A 63 -41.32 -4.71 2.23
C ALA A 63 -41.19 -3.19 2.27
N CYS A 64 -39.96 -2.69 2.44
CA CYS A 64 -39.70 -1.25 2.58
C CYS A 64 -38.27 -0.89 2.10
N PRO A 65 -37.87 -1.26 0.85
CA PRO A 65 -36.52 -1.01 0.36
C PRO A 65 -36.15 0.47 0.29
N GLU A 66 -37.12 1.35 0.16
CA GLU A 66 -36.92 2.81 0.11
C GLU A 66 -36.39 3.41 1.41
N LYS A 67 -36.51 2.69 2.53
CA LYS A 67 -35.93 3.07 3.83
C LYS A 67 -34.48 2.66 3.97
N GLY A 68 -34.00 1.77 3.14
CA GLY A 68 -32.64 1.27 3.16
C GLY A 68 -31.63 2.24 2.54
N ARG A 69 -30.38 2.10 2.95
CA ARG A 69 -29.20 2.69 2.32
C ARG A 69 -28.17 1.60 2.23
N ASN A 70 -27.91 1.15 1.01
CA ASN A 70 -27.13 -0.08 0.78
C ASN A 70 -25.63 0.22 0.79
N ALA A 71 -24.95 -0.15 1.89
CA ALA A 71 -23.51 0.00 2.04
C ALA A 71 -22.70 -0.83 1.01
N LEU A 72 -23.19 -2.02 0.63
CA LEU A 72 -22.54 -2.84 -0.39
C LEU A 72 -22.57 -2.16 -1.78
N ASN A 73 -23.61 -1.40 -2.10
CA ASN A 73 -23.65 -0.64 -3.35
C ASN A 73 -22.57 0.47 -3.35
N ALA A 74 -22.31 1.12 -2.21
CA ALA A 74 -21.21 2.08 -2.09
C ALA A 74 -19.86 1.39 -2.33
N THR A 75 -19.65 0.24 -1.71
CA THR A 75 -18.42 -0.55 -1.93
C THR A 75 -18.24 -0.93 -3.40
N ARG A 76 -19.29 -1.39 -4.09
CA ARG A 76 -19.23 -1.68 -5.52
C ARG A 76 -18.88 -0.45 -6.37
N LEU A 77 -19.51 0.71 -6.09
CA LEU A 77 -19.17 1.96 -6.78
C LEU A 77 -17.72 2.40 -6.53
N LEU A 78 -17.15 2.14 -5.35
CA LEU A 78 -15.74 2.37 -5.09
C LEU A 78 -14.87 1.52 -6.04
N PHE A 79 -15.15 0.22 -6.19
CA PHE A 79 -14.43 -0.64 -7.14
C PHE A 79 -14.59 -0.17 -8.58
N ASP A 80 -15.81 0.09 -9.02
CA ASP A 80 -16.07 0.58 -10.39
C ASP A 80 -15.33 1.89 -10.67
N SER A 81 -15.33 2.83 -9.72
CA SER A 81 -14.65 4.12 -9.85
C SER A 81 -13.12 3.97 -9.89
N THR A 82 -12.56 3.10 -9.05
CA THR A 82 -11.10 2.81 -9.06
C THR A 82 -10.69 2.07 -10.32
N ASP A 83 -11.52 1.21 -10.88
CA ASP A 83 -11.24 0.57 -12.17
C ASP A 83 -11.25 1.59 -13.33
N MET A 84 -12.13 2.57 -13.30
CA MET A 84 -12.15 3.65 -14.29
C MET A 84 -10.92 4.55 -14.21
N MET A 85 -10.40 4.83 -13.00
CA MET A 85 -9.21 5.68 -12.83
C MET A 85 -7.91 5.01 -13.29
N ARG A 86 -7.84 3.66 -13.38
CA ARG A 86 -6.62 2.92 -13.74
C ARG A 86 -6.00 3.34 -15.08
N GLN A 87 -6.81 3.78 -16.05
CA GLN A 87 -6.29 4.26 -17.34
C GLN A 87 -5.59 5.63 -17.25
N HIS A 88 -5.74 6.33 -16.12
CA HIS A 88 -5.24 7.69 -15.92
C HIS A 88 -4.11 7.78 -14.91
N VAL A 89 -3.69 6.66 -14.30
CA VAL A 89 -2.53 6.59 -13.41
C VAL A 89 -1.29 6.12 -14.15
N ILE A 90 -0.12 6.31 -13.54
CA ILE A 90 1.14 5.85 -14.12
C ILE A 90 1.14 4.34 -14.32
N LYS A 91 1.89 3.86 -15.33
CA LYS A 91 1.92 2.45 -15.73
C LYS A 91 2.32 1.49 -14.60
N ASP A 92 3.23 1.93 -13.72
CA ASP A 92 3.78 1.12 -12.63
C ASP A 92 2.99 1.24 -11.32
N ALA A 93 1.83 1.94 -11.35
CA ALA A 93 0.94 2.00 -10.22
C ALA A 93 0.17 0.69 -10.04
N ILE A 94 0.03 0.28 -8.79
CA ILE A 94 -0.81 -0.86 -8.42
C ILE A 94 -1.92 -0.35 -7.50
N ILE A 95 -3.16 -0.71 -7.84
CA ILE A 95 -4.34 -0.49 -7.00
C ILE A 95 -5.00 -1.86 -6.87
N SER A 96 -5.00 -2.42 -5.68
CA SER A 96 -5.63 -3.71 -5.40
C SER A 96 -6.53 -3.61 -4.17
N GLY A 97 -7.55 -4.44 -4.13
CA GLY A 97 -8.47 -4.44 -3.00
C GLY A 97 -9.42 -5.62 -3.03
N TYR A 98 -10.09 -5.83 -1.92
CA TYR A 98 -11.11 -6.85 -1.76
C TYR A 98 -12.23 -6.37 -0.84
N ILE A 99 -13.39 -7.02 -0.93
CA ILE A 99 -14.53 -6.78 -0.04
C ILE A 99 -14.36 -7.68 1.17
N ALA A 100 -14.16 -7.08 2.36
CA ALA A 100 -13.99 -7.79 3.62
C ALA A 100 -15.35 -8.11 4.28
N GLU A 101 -16.34 -7.21 4.14
CA GLU A 101 -17.72 -7.37 4.65
C GLU A 101 -18.70 -6.84 3.61
N GLY A 102 -19.77 -7.57 3.33
CA GLY A 102 -20.73 -7.19 2.26
C GLY A 102 -22.20 -7.45 2.58
N GLY A 103 -22.54 -7.70 3.85
CA GLY A 103 -23.91 -7.94 4.28
C GLY A 103 -24.16 -9.36 4.80
N LYS A 104 -25.34 -9.58 5.43
CA LYS A 104 -25.62 -10.76 6.23
C LYS A 104 -26.72 -11.67 5.65
N ALA A 105 -27.65 -11.11 4.91
CA ALA A 105 -28.80 -11.86 4.38
C ALA A 105 -29.33 -11.20 3.10
N SER A 106 -29.81 -12.00 2.15
CA SER A 106 -30.29 -11.54 0.84
C SER A 106 -31.58 -10.72 0.90
N ASN A 107 -32.37 -10.89 1.96
CA ASN A 107 -33.63 -10.16 2.17
C ASN A 107 -33.48 -8.92 3.04
N ILE A 108 -32.26 -8.54 3.44
CA ILE A 108 -31.95 -7.33 4.21
C ILE A 108 -31.00 -6.45 3.41
N VAL A 109 -31.32 -5.17 3.24
CA VAL A 109 -30.42 -4.19 2.67
C VAL A 109 -29.18 -4.08 3.56
N PRO A 110 -27.95 -4.30 3.05
CA PRO A 110 -26.72 -4.20 3.84
C PRO A 110 -26.53 -2.80 4.44
N ASP A 111 -26.43 -2.74 5.75
CA ASP A 111 -26.19 -1.52 6.52
C ASP A 111 -24.70 -1.29 6.84
N LEU A 112 -23.89 -2.30 6.63
CA LEU A 112 -22.44 -2.26 6.79
C LEU A 112 -21.77 -3.00 5.63
N ALA A 113 -20.75 -2.38 5.05
CA ALA A 113 -19.82 -3.04 4.13
C ALA A 113 -18.42 -2.47 4.30
N GLN A 114 -17.43 -3.32 4.12
CA GLN A 114 -16.02 -2.95 4.24
C GLN A 114 -15.24 -3.43 3.01
N ALA A 115 -14.38 -2.56 2.50
CA ALA A 115 -13.35 -2.91 1.53
C ALA A 115 -11.98 -2.51 2.05
N ASN A 116 -10.99 -3.37 1.80
CA ASN A 116 -9.59 -3.07 2.07
C ASN A 116 -8.86 -2.88 0.75
N PHE A 117 -8.07 -1.82 0.66
CA PHE A 117 -7.30 -1.47 -0.52
C PHE A 117 -5.83 -1.27 -0.18
N VAL A 118 -5.00 -1.60 -1.15
CA VAL A 118 -3.57 -1.27 -1.16
C VAL A 118 -3.27 -0.54 -2.46
N THR A 119 -2.58 0.59 -2.35
CA THR A 119 -2.02 1.33 -3.49
C THR A 119 -0.50 1.29 -3.44
N ARG A 120 0.15 1.18 -4.61
CA ARG A 120 1.61 1.22 -4.74
C ARG A 120 2.01 2.09 -5.92
N ALA A 121 3.13 2.80 -5.76
CA ALA A 121 3.79 3.52 -6.85
C ALA A 121 5.31 3.57 -6.59
N PRO A 122 6.15 3.78 -7.61
CA PRO A 122 7.60 3.83 -7.43
C PRO A 122 8.06 4.92 -6.45
N ARG A 123 7.36 6.05 -6.38
CA ARG A 123 7.71 7.19 -5.53
C ARG A 123 6.53 7.64 -4.69
N ARG A 124 6.84 8.20 -3.50
CA ARG A 124 5.85 8.68 -2.54
C ARG A 124 4.93 9.76 -3.12
N ASP A 125 5.48 10.76 -3.82
CA ASP A 125 4.70 11.84 -4.41
C ASP A 125 3.66 11.34 -5.44
N GLN A 126 4.01 10.33 -6.22
CA GLN A 126 3.10 9.68 -7.15
C GLN A 126 2.02 8.87 -6.42
N LEU A 127 2.40 8.19 -5.35
CA LEU A 127 1.47 7.39 -4.55
C LEU A 127 0.47 8.27 -3.81
N ASP A 128 0.91 9.39 -3.26
CA ASP A 128 0.05 10.33 -2.53
C ASP A 128 -1.12 10.82 -3.40
N ASP A 129 -0.86 11.13 -4.67
CA ASP A 129 -1.90 11.54 -5.64
C ASP A 129 -2.89 10.39 -5.92
N ILE A 130 -2.36 9.17 -6.15
CA ILE A 130 -3.18 7.98 -6.40
C ILE A 130 -4.04 7.65 -5.17
N THR A 131 -3.44 7.64 -3.98
CA THR A 131 -4.13 7.35 -2.72
C THR A 131 -5.23 8.39 -2.44
N ALA A 132 -4.95 9.68 -2.69
CA ALA A 132 -5.94 10.74 -2.57
C ALA A 132 -7.13 10.50 -3.50
N TRP A 133 -6.88 10.13 -4.75
CA TRP A 133 -7.93 9.84 -5.73
C TRP A 133 -8.77 8.63 -5.34
N VAL A 134 -8.19 7.54 -4.85
CA VAL A 134 -8.95 6.38 -4.33
C VAL A 134 -9.85 6.80 -3.17
N LYS A 135 -9.36 7.65 -2.25
CA LYS A 135 -10.17 8.21 -1.15
C LYS A 135 -11.33 9.07 -1.68
N ASP A 136 -11.12 9.82 -2.76
CA ASP A 136 -12.18 10.61 -3.38
C ASP A 136 -13.22 9.72 -4.07
N CYS A 137 -12.82 8.62 -4.71
CA CYS A 137 -13.73 7.60 -5.23
C CYS A 137 -14.64 7.05 -4.12
N ALA A 138 -14.09 6.76 -2.93
CA ALA A 138 -14.86 6.28 -1.79
C ALA A 138 -15.88 7.33 -1.29
N ARG A 139 -15.47 8.61 -1.18
CA ARG A 139 -16.36 9.71 -0.81
C ARG A 139 -17.48 9.91 -1.82
N ALA A 140 -17.16 9.86 -3.11
CA ALA A 140 -18.14 9.96 -4.19
C ALA A 140 -19.14 8.79 -4.16
N ALA A 141 -18.66 7.57 -3.91
CA ALA A 141 -19.50 6.38 -3.78
C ALA A 141 -20.48 6.50 -2.60
N ALA A 142 -20.00 6.98 -1.45
CA ALA A 142 -20.83 7.23 -0.28
C ALA A 142 -21.93 8.28 -0.58
N MET A 143 -21.54 9.39 -1.24
CA MET A 143 -22.48 10.44 -1.65
C MET A 143 -23.56 9.90 -2.58
N ALA A 144 -23.17 9.14 -3.61
CA ALA A 144 -24.10 8.60 -4.61
C ALA A 144 -25.12 7.61 -4.02
N THR A 145 -24.72 6.86 -2.98
CA THR A 145 -25.57 5.86 -2.32
C THR A 145 -26.26 6.38 -1.06
N ARG A 146 -26.00 7.63 -0.69
CA ARG A 146 -26.49 8.26 0.56
C ARG A 146 -26.09 7.45 1.81
N THR A 147 -24.89 6.90 1.80
CA THR A 147 -24.22 6.25 2.93
C THR A 147 -23.14 7.16 3.51
N GLU A 148 -22.56 6.77 4.60
CA GLU A 148 -21.37 7.41 5.18
C GLU A 148 -20.15 6.52 4.94
N VAL A 149 -18.95 7.10 4.78
CA VAL A 149 -17.71 6.35 4.68
C VAL A 149 -16.73 6.80 5.76
N GLU A 150 -16.22 5.82 6.48
CA GLU A 150 -15.06 5.96 7.36
C GLU A 150 -13.84 5.41 6.61
N ILE A 151 -12.74 6.17 6.63
CA ILE A 151 -11.49 5.80 5.94
C ILE A 151 -10.41 5.69 7.01
N LEU A 152 -9.90 4.48 7.19
CA LEU A 152 -8.88 4.16 8.18
C LEU A 152 -7.59 3.68 7.50
N PRO A 153 -6.41 3.91 8.09
CA PRO A 153 -5.19 3.26 7.63
C PRO A 153 -5.28 1.75 7.85
N ASP A 154 -4.66 0.98 6.96
CA ASP A 154 -4.52 -0.48 7.05
C ASP A 154 -3.03 -0.83 7.05
N GLY A 155 -2.43 -0.84 8.22
CA GLY A 155 -1.00 -1.01 8.41
C GLY A 155 -0.21 0.31 8.46
N VAL A 156 1.09 0.21 8.23
CA VAL A 156 2.02 1.35 8.19
C VAL A 156 2.40 1.62 6.74
N ASP A 157 2.38 2.87 6.35
CA ASP A 157 2.76 3.30 5.01
C ASP A 157 4.30 3.28 4.87
N TYR A 158 4.80 2.72 3.75
CA TYR A 158 6.23 2.69 3.43
C TYR A 158 6.53 3.62 2.27
N ASP A 159 7.67 4.29 2.34
CA ASP A 159 8.21 5.07 1.24
C ASP A 159 8.89 4.17 0.19
N GLY A 160 9.05 4.69 -1.02
CA GLY A 160 9.75 3.98 -2.07
C GLY A 160 11.26 4.03 -1.84
N PHE A 161 11.91 2.87 -1.92
CA PHE A 161 13.37 2.80 -1.84
C PHE A 161 14.00 3.01 -3.20
N GLN A 162 14.86 4.02 -3.30
CA GLN A 162 15.65 4.35 -4.47
C GLN A 162 17.14 4.32 -4.09
N PRO A 163 17.90 3.34 -4.57
CA PRO A 163 19.28 3.17 -4.16
C PRO A 163 20.16 4.30 -4.70
N VAL A 164 21.18 4.67 -3.94
CA VAL A 164 22.17 5.69 -4.31
C VAL A 164 23.29 5.02 -5.11
N LYS A 165 23.70 5.62 -6.22
CA LYS A 165 24.70 5.02 -7.13
C LYS A 165 26.02 4.70 -6.43
N SER A 166 26.53 5.58 -5.57
CA SER A 166 27.78 5.34 -4.82
C SER A 166 27.68 4.15 -3.87
N GLU A 167 26.49 3.86 -3.36
CA GLU A 167 26.23 2.70 -2.49
C GLU A 167 26.22 1.42 -3.28
N ILE A 168 25.61 1.44 -4.47
CA ILE A 168 25.63 0.29 -5.40
C ILE A 168 27.09 -0.05 -5.73
N GLU A 169 27.89 0.93 -6.17
CA GLU A 169 29.30 0.75 -6.51
C GLU A 169 30.11 0.18 -5.34
N LEU A 170 29.89 0.68 -4.13
CA LEU A 170 30.53 0.14 -2.91
C LEU A 170 30.12 -1.32 -2.63
N LEU A 171 28.84 -1.65 -2.77
CA LEU A 171 28.37 -3.02 -2.56
C LEU A 171 28.93 -3.97 -3.60
N GLU A 172 29.02 -3.57 -4.87
CA GLU A 172 29.66 -4.35 -5.95
C GLU A 172 31.12 -4.65 -5.63
N GLU A 173 31.88 -3.65 -5.15
CA GLU A 173 33.27 -3.81 -4.71
C GLU A 173 33.36 -4.78 -3.51
N CYS A 174 32.45 -4.69 -2.55
CA CYS A 174 32.40 -5.60 -1.40
C CYS A 174 32.13 -7.06 -1.83
N PHE A 175 31.18 -7.28 -2.74
CA PHE A 175 30.90 -8.60 -3.29
C PHE A 175 32.12 -9.18 -4.02
N ALA A 176 32.80 -8.38 -4.83
CA ALA A 176 34.02 -8.79 -5.51
C ALA A 176 35.14 -9.14 -4.52
N ALA A 177 35.32 -8.36 -3.45
CA ALA A 177 36.36 -8.57 -2.44
C ALA A 177 36.19 -9.88 -1.66
N ILE A 178 34.96 -10.35 -1.46
CA ILE A 178 34.67 -11.66 -0.84
C ILE A 178 34.66 -12.82 -1.81
N GLY A 179 35.04 -12.60 -3.10
CA GLY A 179 35.07 -13.62 -4.12
C GLY A 179 33.72 -14.01 -4.71
N ARG A 180 32.72 -13.15 -4.59
CA ARG A 180 31.37 -13.32 -5.12
C ARG A 180 30.98 -12.14 -6.03
N PRO A 181 31.71 -11.90 -7.15
CA PRO A 181 31.36 -10.80 -8.04
C PRO A 181 29.94 -10.97 -8.57
N LEU A 182 29.20 -9.88 -8.62
CA LEU A 182 27.86 -9.88 -9.18
C LEU A 182 27.90 -10.22 -10.67
N PRO A 183 26.88 -10.92 -11.23
CA PRO A 183 26.77 -11.15 -12.66
C PRO A 183 26.73 -9.84 -13.44
N GLU A 184 27.36 -9.77 -14.63
CA GLU A 184 27.36 -8.58 -15.50
C GLU A 184 25.94 -8.17 -15.95
N ASP A 185 24.99 -9.12 -15.93
CA ASP A 185 23.58 -8.95 -16.24
C ASP A 185 22.67 -8.91 -15.01
N ALA A 186 23.25 -8.79 -13.81
CA ALA A 186 22.50 -8.57 -12.58
C ALA A 186 21.82 -7.20 -12.65
N GLY A 187 20.66 -7.16 -13.31
CA GLY A 187 19.84 -5.96 -13.38
C GLY A 187 19.28 -5.59 -12.00
N ALA A 188 18.71 -4.39 -11.93
CA ALA A 188 18.00 -3.97 -10.72
C ALA A 188 16.85 -4.92 -10.37
N LEU A 189 16.79 -5.38 -9.13
CA LEU A 189 15.62 -6.06 -8.61
C LEU A 189 14.52 -5.02 -8.39
N ASN A 190 13.40 -5.18 -9.07
CA ASN A 190 12.23 -4.33 -8.90
C ASN A 190 11.08 -5.15 -8.36
N GLY A 191 10.43 -4.68 -7.31
CA GLY A 191 9.20 -5.27 -6.79
C GLY A 191 9.10 -5.25 -5.28
N GLY A 192 7.85 -5.40 -4.81
CA GLY A 192 7.55 -5.34 -3.39
C GLY A 192 7.62 -3.94 -2.80
N SER A 193 7.52 -3.90 -1.49
CA SER A 193 7.70 -2.71 -0.66
C SER A 193 8.40 -3.15 0.61
N SER A 194 9.20 -2.28 1.20
CA SER A 194 9.88 -2.55 2.46
C SER A 194 10.06 -1.25 3.22
N ASP A 195 10.00 -1.33 4.53
CA ASP A 195 10.15 -0.21 5.43
C ASP A 195 11.56 0.43 5.44
N ILE A 196 12.53 -0.18 4.74
CA ILE A 196 13.85 0.42 4.51
C ILE A 196 13.77 1.73 3.70
N GLY A 197 12.73 1.88 2.87
CA GLY A 197 12.51 3.11 2.12
C GLY A 197 12.29 4.36 2.99
N ASN A 198 12.00 4.17 4.26
CA ASN A 198 11.79 5.24 5.24
C ASN A 198 13.07 5.60 6.02
N VAL A 199 14.16 4.84 5.88
CA VAL A 199 15.46 5.08 6.51
C VAL A 199 16.37 5.85 5.58
#